data_65148c069e5b99ca1fba5d0df7ebe37f
#
_entry.id   65148c069e5b99ca1fba5d0df7ebe37f
#
_cell.length_a   1.000
_cell.length_b   1.000
_cell.length_c   1.000
_cell.angle_alpha   90.00
_cell.angle_beta   90.00
_cell.angle_gamma   90.00
#
_symmetry.space_group_name_H-M   'P 1'
#
loop_
_entity.id
_entity.type
_entity.pdbx_description
1 polymer ?
#
loop_
_entity_poly.entity_id
_entity_poly.type
_entity_poly.pdbx_seq_one_letter_code
_entity_poly.pdbx_strand_id
1 'polypeptide(L)'
;MYDKVLDPMALDHGVSGTTLRAATTLCNRGGQIIALHVYEAPHGSVGTYLDEDVVREGFETARRQLAQKTSDHDNVTAEIVKGRSYRGIVEYAEKHGVDCIVVGSHKPGLSDYFLGTTAARVVRHAPCAVHVCRTA
;
A
#
# COMPACT_ATOMS: atom_id res chain seq x y z
N MET A 1 1.23 -13.77 14.23
CA MET A 1 0.94 -12.77 15.27
C MET A 1 -0.31 -11.97 14.97
N TYR A 2 -0.57 -11.66 13.71
CA TYR A 2 -1.68 -10.81 13.32
C TYR A 2 -2.68 -11.54 12.44
N ASP A 3 -3.96 -11.20 12.53
CA ASP A 3 -5.02 -11.81 11.73
C ASP A 3 -5.29 -11.07 10.43
N LYS A 4 -5.02 -9.77 10.38
CA LYS A 4 -5.22 -8.95 9.19
C LYS A 4 -4.05 -8.01 9.00
N VAL A 5 -3.26 -8.28 7.97
CA VAL A 5 -2.04 -7.55 7.65
C VAL A 5 -2.23 -6.76 6.37
N LEU A 6 -1.87 -5.50 6.39
CA LEU A 6 -1.95 -4.59 5.24
C LEU A 6 -0.56 -4.34 4.69
N ASP A 7 -0.38 -4.58 3.39
CA ASP A 7 0.85 -4.30 2.65
C ASP A 7 0.57 -3.25 1.58
N PRO A 8 0.80 -1.97 1.87
CA PRO A 8 0.63 -0.93 0.87
C PRO A 8 1.64 -1.08 -0.27
N MET A 9 1.17 -0.96 -1.49
CA MET A 9 1.98 -1.14 -2.69
C MET A 9 1.94 0.07 -3.61
N ALA A 10 3.11 0.52 -4.05
CA ALA A 10 3.24 1.44 -5.16
C ALA A 10 3.32 0.62 -6.45
N LEU A 11 2.69 1.11 -7.51
CA LEU A 11 2.63 0.37 -8.79
C LEU A 11 3.81 0.69 -9.72
N ASP A 12 4.54 1.74 -9.42
CA ASP A 12 5.72 2.16 -10.19
C ASP A 12 6.96 1.30 -9.91
N HIS A 13 6.90 0.46 -8.87
CA HIS A 13 7.94 -0.49 -8.53
C HIS A 13 7.40 -1.91 -8.60
N GLY A 14 8.29 -2.88 -8.72
CA GLY A 14 7.92 -4.27 -8.54
C GLY A 14 7.37 -4.50 -7.14
N VAL A 15 6.60 -5.58 -6.97
CA VAL A 15 6.18 -6.02 -5.64
C VAL A 15 7.43 -6.20 -4.80
N SER A 16 7.50 -5.54 -3.66
CA SER A 16 8.60 -5.73 -2.74
C SER A 16 8.49 -7.12 -2.12
N GLY A 17 9.36 -8.02 -2.53
CA GLY A 17 9.43 -9.36 -1.94
C GLY A 17 9.70 -9.31 -0.45
N THR A 18 10.39 -8.28 0.02
CA THR A 18 10.71 -8.11 1.43
C THR A 18 9.47 -7.81 2.26
N THR A 19 8.65 -6.83 1.84
CA THR A 19 7.43 -6.50 2.59
C THR A 19 6.43 -7.64 2.53
N LEU A 20 6.31 -8.30 1.40
CA LEU A 20 5.37 -9.40 1.25
C LEU A 20 5.78 -10.61 2.11
N ARG A 21 7.08 -10.92 2.18
CA ARG A 21 7.58 -11.97 3.07
C ARG A 21 7.34 -11.64 4.54
N ALA A 22 7.58 -10.39 4.93
CA ALA A 22 7.30 -9.95 6.28
C ALA A 22 5.80 -10.08 6.61
N ALA A 23 4.94 -9.65 5.70
CA ALA A 23 3.50 -9.77 5.86
C ALA A 23 3.07 -11.24 6.01
N THR A 24 3.61 -12.11 5.17
CA THR A 24 3.31 -13.55 5.24
C THR A 24 3.76 -14.16 6.57
N THR A 25 4.95 -13.81 7.02
CA THR A 25 5.50 -14.32 8.28
C THR A 25 4.71 -13.83 9.50
N LEU A 26 4.29 -12.57 9.48
CA LEU A 26 3.56 -11.95 10.59
C LEU A 26 2.08 -12.36 10.62
N CYS A 27 1.52 -12.77 9.50
CA CYS A 27 0.12 -13.14 9.40
C CYS A 27 -0.12 -14.54 9.98
N ASN A 28 -1.13 -14.66 10.79
CA ASN A 28 -1.54 -15.94 11.35
C ASN A 28 -2.07 -16.87 10.26
N ARG A 29 -1.95 -18.17 10.49
CA ARG A 29 -2.58 -19.17 9.63
C ARG A 29 -4.10 -18.90 9.61
N GLY A 30 -4.67 -18.81 8.42
CA GLY A 30 -6.07 -18.43 8.26
C GLY A 30 -6.34 -16.93 8.33
N GLY A 31 -5.30 -16.12 8.57
CA GLY A 31 -5.41 -14.66 8.51
C GLY A 31 -5.47 -14.15 7.08
N GLN A 32 -5.61 -12.85 6.95
CA GLN A 32 -5.75 -12.18 5.67
C GLN A 32 -4.60 -11.21 5.43
N ILE A 33 -4.00 -11.27 4.24
CA ILE A 33 -3.02 -10.29 3.78
C ILE A 33 -3.67 -9.47 2.67
N ILE A 34 -3.68 -8.16 2.82
CA ILE A 34 -4.27 -7.24 1.86
C ILE A 34 -3.16 -6.41 1.23
N ALA A 35 -2.98 -6.54 -0.08
CA ALA A 35 -2.13 -5.65 -0.86
C ALA A 35 -2.99 -4.46 -1.28
N LEU A 36 -2.67 -3.28 -0.75
CA LEU A 36 -3.45 -2.08 -0.96
C LEU A 36 -2.70 -1.08 -1.80
N HIS A 37 -3.33 -0.62 -2.87
CA HIS A 37 -2.85 0.56 -3.60
C HIS A 37 -3.82 1.73 -3.38
N VAL A 38 -3.27 2.86 -2.98
CA VAL A 38 -4.02 4.12 -2.88
C VAL A 38 -3.82 4.88 -4.17
N TYR A 39 -4.88 4.97 -4.96
CA TYR A 39 -4.86 5.70 -6.23
C TYR A 39 -5.11 7.18 -5.98
N GLU A 40 -4.11 7.99 -6.30
CA GLU A 40 -4.23 9.44 -6.27
C GLU A 40 -4.56 9.92 -7.67
N ALA A 41 -5.72 10.57 -7.82
CA ALA A 41 -6.04 11.20 -9.08
C ALA A 41 -5.03 12.32 -9.36
N PRO A 42 -4.57 12.46 -10.63
CA PRO A 42 -3.61 13.51 -10.94
C PRO A 42 -4.16 14.89 -10.58
N HIS A 43 -3.34 15.68 -9.87
CA HIS A 43 -3.63 17.09 -9.66
C HIS A 43 -3.17 17.85 -10.88
N GLY A 44 -4.12 18.21 -11.74
CA GLY A 44 -3.78 19.18 -12.77
C GLY A 44 -3.78 20.58 -12.22
N SER A 45 -2.70 21.31 -12.36
CA SER A 45 -2.69 22.76 -12.18
C SER A 45 -3.55 23.46 -13.23
N VAL A 46 -3.87 22.75 -14.29
CA VAL A 46 -4.82 23.13 -15.34
C VAL A 46 -6.11 22.36 -15.12
N GLY A 47 -6.23 21.73 -14.00
CA GLY A 47 -7.07 20.57 -13.85
C GLY A 47 -8.32 20.78 -13.08
N THR A 48 -8.89 21.94 -13.19
CA THR A 48 -10.31 22.05 -12.87
C THR A 48 -11.15 21.14 -13.76
N TYR A 49 -10.54 20.54 -14.79
CA TYR A 49 -11.24 19.71 -15.76
C TYR A 49 -10.44 18.45 -16.11
N LEU A 50 -10.01 17.69 -15.11
CA LEU A 50 -9.68 16.31 -15.39
C LEU A 50 -11.00 15.64 -15.75
N ASP A 51 -11.08 15.26 -17.00
CA ASP A 51 -12.16 14.45 -17.51
C ASP A 51 -12.34 13.26 -16.57
N GLU A 52 -13.54 13.06 -16.08
CA GLU A 52 -13.88 11.92 -15.23
C GLU A 52 -13.50 10.59 -15.89
N ASP A 53 -13.53 10.52 -17.23
CA ASP A 53 -13.14 9.34 -17.97
C ASP A 53 -11.64 9.05 -17.83
N VAL A 54 -10.80 10.09 -17.82
CA VAL A 54 -9.35 9.93 -17.62
C VAL A 54 -9.05 9.40 -16.23
N VAL A 55 -9.72 9.92 -15.21
CA VAL A 55 -9.57 9.46 -13.83
C VAL A 55 -10.02 8.00 -13.70
N ARG A 56 -11.16 7.65 -14.30
CA ARG A 56 -11.69 6.29 -14.28
C ARG A 56 -10.76 5.32 -14.98
N GLU A 57 -10.23 5.68 -16.13
CA GLU A 57 -9.27 4.86 -16.88
C GLU A 57 -7.99 4.66 -16.09
N GLY A 58 -7.47 5.70 -15.44
CA GLY A 58 -6.30 5.61 -14.59
C GLY A 58 -6.51 4.66 -13.41
N PHE A 59 -7.66 4.74 -12.78
CA PHE A 59 -8.04 3.86 -11.69
C PHE A 59 -8.14 2.40 -12.16
N GLU A 60 -8.81 2.14 -13.27
CA GLU A 60 -8.96 0.80 -13.81
C GLU A 60 -7.62 0.21 -14.26
N THR A 61 -6.74 1.04 -14.83
CA THR A 61 -5.39 0.61 -15.19
C THR A 61 -4.61 0.22 -13.96
N ALA A 62 -4.67 1.04 -12.91
CA ALA A 62 -4.00 0.75 -11.64
C ALA A 62 -4.54 -0.54 -11.02
N ARG A 63 -5.84 -0.73 -11.05
CA ARG A 63 -6.48 -1.95 -10.53
C ARG A 63 -5.99 -3.19 -11.25
N ARG A 64 -5.89 -3.15 -12.57
CA ARG A 64 -5.37 -4.27 -13.36
C ARG A 64 -3.89 -4.54 -13.06
N GLN A 65 -3.08 -3.49 -12.93
CA GLN A 65 -1.67 -3.63 -12.58
C GLN A 65 -1.50 -4.28 -11.21
N LEU A 66 -2.29 -3.87 -10.24
CA LEU A 66 -2.24 -4.45 -8.90
C LEU A 66 -2.64 -5.93 -8.91
N ALA A 67 -3.72 -6.25 -9.62
CA ALA A 67 -4.20 -7.63 -9.76
C ALA A 67 -3.12 -8.50 -10.41
N GLN A 68 -2.47 -8.01 -11.45
CA GLN A 68 -1.40 -8.73 -12.12
C GLN A 68 -0.19 -8.95 -11.21
N LYS A 69 0.21 -7.94 -10.46
CA LYS A 69 1.36 -8.03 -9.54
C LYS A 69 1.11 -9.01 -8.40
N THR A 70 -0.12 -9.20 -8.00
CA THR A 70 -0.49 -10.08 -6.89
C THR A 70 -1.00 -11.46 -7.33
N SER A 71 -1.10 -11.70 -8.64
CA SER A 71 -1.71 -12.92 -9.19
C SER A 71 -1.01 -14.21 -8.78
N ASP A 72 0.30 -14.17 -8.52
CA ASP A 72 1.08 -15.33 -8.12
C ASP A 72 1.03 -15.60 -6.60
N HIS A 73 0.27 -14.79 -5.86
CA HIS A 73 0.19 -14.87 -4.41
C HIS A 73 -1.23 -15.19 -3.96
N ASP A 74 -1.54 -16.48 -3.85
CA ASP A 74 -2.90 -16.96 -3.56
C ASP A 74 -3.44 -16.49 -2.21
N ASN A 75 -2.55 -16.21 -1.27
CA ASN A 75 -2.92 -15.78 0.08
C ASN A 75 -3.07 -14.26 0.22
N VAL A 76 -2.96 -13.53 -0.88
CA VAL A 76 -3.00 -12.07 -0.89
C VAL A 76 -4.24 -11.59 -1.62
N THR A 77 -5.00 -10.72 -0.96
CA THR A 77 -6.16 -10.04 -1.56
C THR A 77 -5.72 -8.67 -2.03
N ALA A 78 -5.98 -8.34 -3.28
CA ALA A 78 -5.65 -7.03 -3.84
C ALA A 78 -6.82 -6.08 -3.66
N GLU A 79 -6.54 -4.89 -3.12
CA GLU A 79 -7.53 -3.83 -2.94
C GLU A 79 -6.97 -2.51 -3.44
N ILE A 80 -7.84 -1.70 -4.03
CA ILE A 80 -7.48 -0.36 -4.48
C ILE A 80 -8.53 0.62 -3.97
N VAL A 81 -8.06 1.75 -3.46
CA VAL A 81 -8.93 2.84 -3.00
C VAL A 81 -8.48 4.14 -3.61
N LYS A 82 -9.40 5.07 -3.74
CA LYS A 82 -9.08 6.44 -4.11
C LYS A 82 -8.76 7.23 -2.85
N GLY A 83 -7.71 8.02 -2.90
CA GLY A 83 -7.33 8.81 -1.74
C GLY A 83 -5.99 9.46 -1.92
N ARG A 84 -5.38 9.86 -0.82
CA ARG A 84 -4.08 10.47 -0.79
C ARG A 84 -3.12 9.66 0.08
N SER A 85 -2.10 9.09 -0.57
CA SER A 85 -0.90 8.56 0.08
C SER A 85 -1.18 7.87 1.44
N TYR A 86 -0.50 8.32 2.50
CA TYR A 86 -0.61 7.69 3.81
C TYR A 86 -2.02 7.75 4.42
N ARG A 87 -2.78 8.80 4.10
CA ARG A 87 -4.15 8.94 4.62
C ARG A 87 -5.05 7.80 4.16
N GLY A 88 -4.95 7.45 2.89
CA GLY A 88 -5.71 6.32 2.35
C GLY A 88 -5.34 5.02 3.04
N ILE A 89 -4.05 4.82 3.33
CA ILE A 89 -3.56 3.64 4.04
C ILE A 89 -4.13 3.60 5.47
N VAL A 90 -4.00 4.70 6.20
CA VAL A 90 -4.44 4.79 7.60
C VAL A 90 -5.95 4.65 7.71
N GLU A 91 -6.70 5.31 6.86
CA GLU A 91 -8.17 5.23 6.83
C GLU A 91 -8.63 3.81 6.50
N TYR A 92 -7.98 3.15 5.54
CA TYR A 92 -8.30 1.77 5.21
C TYR A 92 -8.06 0.86 6.42
N ALA A 93 -6.90 1.00 7.06
CA ALA A 93 -6.55 0.20 8.23
C ALA A 93 -7.57 0.37 9.37
N GLU A 94 -7.98 1.60 9.62
CA GLU A 94 -8.95 1.91 10.66
C GLU A 94 -10.33 1.32 10.33
N LYS A 95 -10.78 1.53 9.10
CA LYS A 95 -12.10 1.10 8.65
C LYS A 95 -12.25 -0.43 8.62
N HIS A 96 -11.18 -1.13 8.27
CA HIS A 96 -11.23 -2.58 8.07
C HIS A 96 -10.60 -3.41 9.19
N GLY A 97 -10.27 -2.79 10.31
CA GLY A 97 -9.75 -3.52 11.47
C GLY A 97 -8.40 -4.19 11.23
N VAL A 98 -7.53 -3.53 10.51
CA VAL A 98 -6.18 -4.05 10.24
C VAL A 98 -5.37 -4.09 11.54
N ASP A 99 -4.67 -5.19 11.78
CA ASP A 99 -3.88 -5.40 13.00
C ASP A 99 -2.43 -4.93 12.83
N CYS A 100 -1.91 -4.99 11.62
CA CYS A 100 -0.52 -4.60 11.33
C CYS A 100 -0.41 -4.08 9.91
N ILE A 101 0.33 -2.99 9.75
CA ILE A 101 0.71 -2.46 8.44
C ILE A 101 2.19 -2.76 8.23
N VAL A 102 2.55 -3.33 7.09
CA VAL A 102 3.95 -3.61 6.73
C VAL A 102 4.37 -2.64 5.64
N VAL A 103 5.36 -1.82 5.91
CA VAL A 103 5.85 -0.80 4.96
C VAL A 103 7.35 -0.93 4.72
N GLY A 104 7.78 -0.55 3.53
CA GLY A 104 9.19 -0.37 3.24
C GLY A 104 9.68 0.97 3.77
N SER A 105 10.96 1.04 4.13
CA SER A 105 11.51 2.22 4.80
C SER A 105 11.70 3.41 3.87
N HIS A 106 12.01 3.17 2.60
CA HIS A 106 12.30 4.25 1.66
C HIS A 106 12.33 3.71 0.21
N LYS A 107 12.32 4.63 -0.74
CA LYS A 107 12.51 4.30 -2.15
C LYS A 107 13.97 3.94 -2.42
N PRO A 108 14.24 3.07 -3.40
CA PRO A 108 15.61 2.77 -3.81
C PRO A 108 16.39 4.06 -4.14
N GLY A 109 17.64 4.12 -3.71
CA GLY A 109 18.52 5.27 -3.97
C GLY A 109 18.53 6.34 -2.90
N LEU A 110 17.64 6.27 -1.91
CA LEU A 110 17.69 7.16 -0.76
C LEU A 110 18.65 6.62 0.31
N SER A 111 19.15 7.52 1.14
CA SER A 111 20.05 7.16 2.23
C SER A 111 19.38 6.17 3.19
N ASP A 112 20.16 5.19 3.66
CA ASP A 112 19.70 4.16 4.59
C ASP A 112 19.25 4.73 5.95
N TYR A 113 19.60 5.98 6.24
CA TYR A 113 19.21 6.63 7.49
C TYR A 113 17.82 7.26 7.43
N PHE A 114 17.26 7.42 6.22
CA PHE A 114 15.98 8.07 6.08
C PHE A 114 14.84 7.07 6.08
N LEU A 115 13.82 7.39 6.84
CA LEU A 115 12.51 6.80 6.69
C LEU A 115 11.75 7.60 5.64
N GLY A 116 11.23 6.95 4.61
CA GLY A 116 10.47 7.61 3.55
C GLY A 116 9.26 8.36 4.11
N THR A 117 8.82 9.40 3.42
CA THR A 117 7.73 10.26 3.89
C THR A 117 6.46 9.48 4.19
N THR A 118 6.06 8.58 3.30
CA THR A 118 4.86 7.77 3.50
C THR A 118 5.02 6.85 4.70
N ALA A 119 6.16 6.14 4.80
CA ALA A 119 6.40 5.25 5.92
C ALA A 119 6.41 6.01 7.26
N ALA A 120 7.06 7.17 7.31
CA ALA A 120 7.10 7.99 8.52
C ALA A 120 5.71 8.43 8.95
N ARG A 121 4.87 8.83 8.01
CA ARG A 121 3.50 9.27 8.31
C ARG A 121 2.60 8.11 8.71
N VAL A 122 2.75 6.96 8.08
CA VAL A 122 2.02 5.76 8.50
C VAL A 122 2.39 5.39 9.93
N VAL A 123 3.68 5.36 10.26
CA VAL A 123 4.13 5.07 11.63
C VAL A 123 3.51 6.03 12.63
N ARG A 124 3.46 7.32 12.30
CA ARG A 124 2.91 8.35 13.19
C ARG A 124 1.41 8.23 13.39
N HIS A 125 0.67 7.86 12.35
CA HIS A 125 -0.80 7.98 12.36
C HIS A 125 -1.54 6.65 12.37
N ALA A 126 -0.86 5.52 12.25
CA ALA A 126 -1.52 4.22 12.16
C ALA A 126 -2.31 3.88 13.43
N PRO A 127 -3.50 3.27 13.28
CA PRO A 127 -4.29 2.84 14.44
C PRO A 127 -3.84 1.48 14.99
N CYS A 128 -2.79 0.90 14.43
CA CYS A 128 -2.36 -0.47 14.72
C CYS A 128 -0.83 -0.56 14.68
N ALA A 129 -0.31 -1.77 14.87
CA ALA A 129 1.12 -2.03 14.74
C ALA A 129 1.61 -1.73 13.33
N VAL A 130 2.85 -1.27 13.22
CA VAL A 130 3.52 -1.02 11.95
C VAL A 130 4.87 -1.72 11.96
N HIS A 131 5.07 -2.59 10.98
CA HIS A 131 6.35 -3.24 10.77
C HIS A 131 7.07 -2.54 9.62
N VAL A 132 8.24 -1.98 9.90
CA VAL A 132 9.03 -1.26 8.90
C VAL A 132 10.17 -2.16 8.42
N CYS A 133 10.17 -2.47 7.13
CA CYS A 133 11.26 -3.19 6.49
C CYS A 133 12.33 -2.18 6.11
N ARG A 134 13.50 -2.24 6.75
CA ARG A 134 14.57 -1.25 6.58
C ARG A 134 15.33 -1.40 5.27
N THR A 135 15.36 -2.59 4.74
CA THR A 135 15.99 -2.85 3.43
C THR A 135 14.96 -3.45 2.50
N ALA A 136 14.84 -2.86 1.36
CA ALA A 136 13.94 -3.37 0.33
C ALA A 136 14.60 -4.50 -0.45
#